data_218ac79a7b5ffe8d8f14b9c2639bb5bd
#
_entry.id   218ac79a7b5ffe8d8f14b9c2639bb5bd
#
_cell.length_a   1.000
_cell.length_b   1.000
_cell.length_c   1.000
_cell.angle_alpha   90.00
_cell.angle_beta   90.00
_cell.angle_gamma   90.00
#
_symmetry.space_group_name_H-M   'P 1'
#
loop_
_entity.id
_entity.type
_entity.pdbx_description
1 polymer ?
#
loop_
_entity_poly.entity_id
_entity_poly.type
_entity_poly.pdbx_seq_one_letter_code
_entity_poly.pdbx_strand_id
1 'polypeptide(L)'
;MPSNRIEAGXXXXPLLENLNCAYNRLITLELVCCPKLKLLNCSGNRLSVLRSRCNRELVYLDCSDNVLQSLELDACPDLLYLFCFSNRLHSLYLGGCDDLVCVDIGGNGFEAEALNQLFSSLPAFTEGREATIRFEQPNGSERKCRMELLHAKGWKVV
;
A
#
# COMPACT_ATOMS: atom_id res chain seq x y z
N MET A 1 15.32 -27.56 0.34
CA MET A 1 14.95 -26.53 -0.65
C MET A 1 15.30 -25.17 -0.08
N PRO A 2 15.91 -24.26 -0.88
CA PRO A 2 16.18 -22.91 -0.36
C PRO A 2 14.84 -22.26 0.01
N SER A 3 14.79 -21.62 1.15
CA SER A 3 13.58 -20.95 1.60
C SER A 3 13.34 -19.71 0.73
N ASN A 4 12.16 -19.61 0.13
CA ASN A 4 11.73 -18.42 -0.60
C ASN A 4 11.35 -17.32 0.41
N ARG A 5 12.36 -16.88 1.18
CA ARG A 5 12.19 -15.94 2.27
C ARG A 5 13.37 -14.96 2.28
N ILE A 6 13.09 -13.69 2.26
CA ILE A 6 14.11 -12.67 2.53
C ILE A 6 13.93 -12.25 4.00
N GLU A 7 14.96 -12.49 4.79
CA GLU A 7 15.05 -11.97 6.14
C GLU A 7 16.13 -10.90 6.14
N ALA A 8 15.79 -9.68 6.49
CA ALA A 8 16.78 -8.65 6.79
C ALA A 8 17.38 -9.05 8.14
N GLY A 9 18.48 -9.78 7.99
CA GLY A 9 19.17 -10.27 9.19
C GLY A 9 19.60 -9.16 10.13
N UNK A 10 19.58 -9.56 11.28
CA UNK A 10 19.81 -8.75 12.37
C UNK A 10 20.86 -7.68 12.35
N UNK A 11 21.33 -7.37 11.61
CA UNK A 11 22.29 -6.31 11.62
C UNK A 11 22.37 -5.62 10.30
N UNK A 12 21.81 -5.97 9.60
CA UNK A 12 22.16 -5.53 8.38
C UNK A 12 21.32 -4.57 7.61
N UNK A 13 20.26 -4.21 8.10
CA UNK A 13 19.88 -3.44 7.50
C UNK A 13 19.52 -2.28 8.07
N PRO A 14 20.03 -1.85 9.09
CA PRO A 14 19.48 -0.62 9.70
C PRO A 14 19.63 0.63 8.84
N LEU A 15 20.51 0.61 7.89
CA LEU A 15 20.74 1.74 6.98
C LEU A 15 20.17 1.51 5.58
N LEU A 16 19.43 0.42 5.38
CA LEU A 16 18.83 0.13 4.07
C LEU A 16 17.73 1.13 3.77
N GLU A 17 17.90 1.93 2.74
CA GLU A 17 16.92 2.93 2.31
C GLU A 17 16.08 2.46 1.12
N ASN A 18 16.63 1.60 0.28
CA ASN A 18 15.96 1.16 -0.95
C ASN A 18 16.06 -0.35 -1.09
N LEU A 19 14.91 -1.01 -1.25
CA LEU A 19 14.85 -2.45 -1.49
C LEU A 19 13.97 -2.73 -2.69
N ASN A 20 14.54 -3.37 -3.70
CA ASN A 20 13.78 -3.92 -4.82
C ASN A 20 13.98 -5.43 -4.86
N CYS A 21 12.92 -6.16 -4.53
CA CYS A 21 12.89 -7.61 -4.60
C CYS A 21 11.70 -8.10 -5.44
N ALA A 22 11.28 -7.27 -6.40
CA ALA A 22 10.13 -7.55 -7.25
C ALA A 22 10.36 -8.78 -8.15
N TYR A 23 9.26 -9.39 -8.59
CA TYR A 23 9.22 -10.50 -9.54
C TYR A 23 10.07 -11.70 -9.09
N ASN A 24 9.92 -12.10 -7.83
CA ASN A 24 10.54 -13.27 -7.25
C ASN A 24 9.47 -14.29 -6.83
N ARG A 25 9.80 -15.18 -5.91
CA ARG A 25 8.87 -16.20 -5.40
C ARG A 25 8.77 -16.13 -3.88
N LEU A 26 8.92 -14.88 -3.35
CA LEU A 26 8.93 -14.67 -1.89
C LEU A 26 7.56 -14.97 -1.30
N ILE A 27 7.53 -15.75 -0.25
CA ILE A 27 6.31 -16.00 0.52
C ILE A 27 6.28 -15.20 1.83
N THR A 28 7.47 -14.74 2.27
CA THR A 28 7.59 -13.84 3.44
C THR A 28 8.64 -12.79 3.15
N LEU A 29 8.48 -11.63 3.78
CA LEU A 29 9.43 -10.52 3.72
C LEU A 29 9.41 -9.83 5.09
N GLU A 30 10.54 -9.91 5.78
CA GLU A 30 10.68 -9.32 7.13
C GLU A 30 11.46 -8.01 7.04
N LEU A 31 10.83 -6.92 7.46
CA LEU A 31 11.37 -5.56 7.33
C LEU A 31 11.63 -4.88 8.69
N VAL A 32 11.49 -5.64 9.78
CA VAL A 32 11.62 -5.10 11.15
C VAL A 32 12.97 -4.40 11.38
N CYS A 33 14.03 -4.89 10.73
CA CYS A 33 15.38 -4.37 10.90
C CYS A 33 15.74 -3.26 9.88
N CYS A 34 14.76 -2.69 9.17
CA CYS A 34 15.01 -1.69 8.13
C CYS A 34 14.28 -0.37 8.44
N PRO A 35 14.58 0.30 9.58
CA PRO A 35 13.83 1.51 9.96
C PRO A 35 14.03 2.70 9.02
N LYS A 36 15.11 2.71 8.24
CA LYS A 36 15.43 3.77 7.28
C LYS A 36 14.88 3.52 5.88
N LEU A 37 14.06 2.47 5.71
CA LEU A 37 13.55 2.10 4.39
C LEU A 37 12.60 3.18 3.87
N LYS A 38 12.94 3.74 2.70
CA LYS A 38 12.17 4.78 2.01
C LYS A 38 11.48 4.26 0.76
N LEU A 39 12.13 3.37 0.02
CA LEU A 39 11.58 2.83 -1.21
C LEU A 39 11.55 1.30 -1.13
N LEU A 40 10.35 0.74 -1.24
CA LEU A 40 10.16 -0.71 -1.25
C LEU A 40 9.38 -1.11 -2.50
N ASN A 41 9.99 -1.97 -3.32
CA ASN A 41 9.28 -2.66 -4.39
C ASN A 41 9.40 -4.16 -4.14
N CYS A 42 8.28 -4.78 -3.75
CA CYS A 42 8.17 -6.23 -3.55
C CYS A 42 7.06 -6.81 -4.42
N SER A 43 6.71 -6.14 -5.52
CA SER A 43 5.65 -6.55 -6.43
C SER A 43 5.96 -7.89 -7.11
N GLY A 44 4.92 -8.59 -7.60
CA GLY A 44 5.10 -9.82 -8.35
C GLY A 44 5.69 -10.96 -7.52
N ASN A 45 5.22 -11.16 -6.30
CA ASN A 45 5.68 -12.21 -5.40
C ASN A 45 4.49 -13.07 -4.92
N ARG A 46 4.63 -13.77 -3.80
CA ARG A 46 3.58 -14.62 -3.22
C ARG A 46 3.35 -14.26 -1.74
N LEU A 47 3.53 -12.97 -1.42
CA LEU A 47 3.40 -12.50 -0.04
C LEU A 47 1.93 -12.51 0.37
N SER A 48 1.63 -13.13 1.50
CA SER A 48 0.28 -13.11 2.07
C SER A 48 0.12 -12.07 3.18
N VAL A 49 1.24 -11.61 3.72
CA VAL A 49 1.29 -10.58 4.76
C VAL A 49 2.51 -9.69 4.50
N LEU A 50 2.33 -8.40 4.69
CA LEU A 50 3.44 -7.42 4.68
C LEU A 50 3.26 -6.53 5.89
N ARG A 51 4.29 -6.45 6.73
CA ARG A 51 4.28 -5.65 7.96
C ARG A 51 5.29 -4.52 7.83
N SER A 52 4.83 -3.28 7.92
CA SER A 52 5.65 -2.08 7.76
C SER A 52 5.73 -1.22 9.03
N ARG A 53 5.31 -1.75 10.17
CA ARG A 53 5.21 -0.98 11.43
C ARG A 53 6.51 -0.28 11.86
N CYS A 54 7.66 -0.76 11.41
CA CYS A 54 8.96 -0.18 11.76
C CYS A 54 9.52 0.72 10.66
N ASN A 55 8.84 0.84 9.52
CA ASN A 55 9.35 1.53 8.33
C ASN A 55 8.71 2.92 8.19
N ARG A 56 8.94 3.76 9.20
CA ARG A 56 8.24 5.06 9.33
C ARG A 56 8.68 6.09 8.28
N GLU A 57 9.85 5.88 7.69
CA GLU A 57 10.39 6.77 6.64
C GLU A 57 9.98 6.30 5.23
N LEU A 58 9.03 5.34 5.13
CA LEU A 58 8.62 4.79 3.83
C LEU A 58 7.87 5.86 3.03
N VAL A 59 8.38 6.14 1.81
CA VAL A 59 7.87 7.14 0.87
C VAL A 59 7.15 6.47 -0.31
N TYR A 60 7.68 5.33 -0.76
CA TYR A 60 7.16 4.59 -1.91
C TYR A 60 7.01 3.13 -1.55
N LEU A 61 5.82 2.59 -1.78
CA LEU A 61 5.54 1.16 -1.59
C LEU A 61 4.83 0.60 -2.82
N ASP A 62 5.47 -0.38 -3.46
CA ASP A 62 4.84 -1.20 -4.48
C ASP A 62 4.83 -2.65 -3.98
N CYS A 63 3.66 -3.12 -3.57
CA CYS A 63 3.42 -4.50 -3.16
C CYS A 63 2.34 -5.15 -4.04
N SER A 64 2.16 -4.65 -5.26
CA SER A 64 1.18 -5.15 -6.21
C SER A 64 1.49 -6.59 -6.65
N ASP A 65 0.51 -7.25 -7.26
CA ASP A 65 0.66 -8.61 -7.80
C ASP A 65 1.22 -9.59 -6.74
N ASN A 66 0.52 -9.66 -5.61
CA ASN A 66 0.83 -10.57 -4.51
C ASN A 66 -0.47 -11.31 -4.09
N VAL A 67 -0.49 -11.91 -2.90
CA VAL A 67 -1.70 -12.54 -2.37
C VAL A 67 -2.05 -11.97 -0.98
N LEU A 68 -1.76 -10.68 -0.78
CA LEU A 68 -1.96 -10.00 0.50
C LEU A 68 -3.45 -9.96 0.86
N GLN A 69 -3.76 -10.39 2.07
CA GLN A 69 -5.11 -10.33 2.63
C GLN A 69 -5.28 -9.10 3.54
N SER A 70 -4.17 -8.58 4.05
CA SER A 70 -4.16 -7.37 4.85
C SER A 70 -2.88 -6.59 4.61
N LEU A 71 -2.95 -5.29 4.84
CA LEU A 71 -1.81 -4.38 4.71
C LEU A 71 -1.97 -3.29 5.79
N GLU A 72 -0.97 -3.17 6.66
CA GLU A 72 -0.98 -2.22 7.77
C GLU A 72 0.01 -1.09 7.49
N LEU A 73 -0.50 0.13 7.32
CA LEU A 73 0.29 1.31 6.96
C LEU A 73 0.09 2.49 7.93
N ASP A 74 -0.48 2.20 9.10
CA ASP A 74 -0.78 3.21 10.12
C ASP A 74 0.46 3.85 10.77
N ALA A 75 1.65 3.41 10.37
CA ALA A 75 2.92 3.95 10.86
C ALA A 75 3.80 4.53 9.74
N CYS A 76 3.21 4.93 8.60
CA CYS A 76 3.94 5.42 7.43
C CYS A 76 3.50 6.85 7.05
N PRO A 77 3.76 7.86 7.91
CA PRO A 77 3.27 9.22 7.66
C PRO A 77 3.84 9.87 6.39
N ASP A 78 5.06 9.51 6.02
CA ASP A 78 5.76 10.09 4.87
C ASP A 78 5.39 9.40 3.53
N LEU A 79 4.48 8.42 3.55
CA LEU A 79 4.13 7.64 2.35
C LEU A 79 3.44 8.53 1.31
N LEU A 80 4.05 8.65 0.12
CA LEU A 80 3.52 9.41 -1.02
C LEU A 80 2.83 8.53 -2.05
N TYR A 81 3.40 7.35 -2.32
CA TYR A 81 2.96 6.48 -3.41
C TYR A 81 2.70 5.07 -2.91
N LEU A 82 1.49 4.59 -3.12
CA LEU A 82 1.07 3.24 -2.73
C LEU A 82 0.49 2.48 -3.92
N PHE A 83 1.13 1.39 -4.30
CA PHE A 83 0.64 0.46 -5.31
C PHE A 83 0.43 -0.91 -4.65
N CYS A 84 -0.83 -1.30 -4.46
CA CYS A 84 -1.17 -2.60 -3.88
C CYS A 84 -2.27 -3.29 -4.70
N PHE A 85 -2.34 -2.95 -6.00
CA PHE A 85 -3.30 -3.56 -6.92
C PHE A 85 -3.03 -5.06 -7.10
N SER A 86 -4.01 -5.81 -7.60
CA SER A 86 -3.90 -7.25 -7.86
C SER A 86 -3.44 -8.00 -6.61
N ASN A 87 -4.22 -7.88 -5.54
CA ASN A 87 -4.03 -8.60 -4.28
C ASN A 87 -5.36 -9.21 -3.83
N ARG A 88 -5.51 -9.52 -2.54
CA ARG A 88 -6.73 -10.09 -1.95
C ARG A 88 -7.21 -9.23 -0.77
N LEU A 89 -6.98 -7.93 -0.84
CA LEU A 89 -7.38 -7.01 0.21
C LEU A 89 -8.90 -6.81 0.16
N HIS A 90 -9.53 -6.81 1.33
CA HIS A 90 -10.96 -6.53 1.49
C HIS A 90 -11.19 -5.25 2.28
N SER A 91 -10.15 -4.74 2.90
CA SER A 91 -10.15 -3.48 3.63
C SER A 91 -8.75 -2.89 3.63
N LEU A 92 -8.68 -1.58 3.79
CA LEU A 92 -7.40 -0.85 3.91
C LEU A 92 -7.70 0.48 4.62
N TYR A 93 -6.92 0.80 5.62
CA TYR A 93 -7.03 2.06 6.34
C TYR A 93 -5.76 2.89 6.08
N LEU A 94 -5.92 4.12 5.63
CA LEU A 94 -4.83 5.01 5.24
C LEU A 94 -4.79 6.30 6.09
N GLY A 95 -5.53 6.34 7.17
CA GLY A 95 -5.43 7.42 8.13
C GLY A 95 -4.08 7.37 8.84
N GLY A 96 -3.31 8.43 8.74
CA GLY A 96 -1.93 8.46 9.22
C GLY A 96 -0.90 8.44 8.09
N CYS A 97 -1.36 8.34 6.81
CA CYS A 97 -0.53 8.55 5.62
C CYS A 97 -0.85 9.95 5.08
N ASP A 98 -0.45 10.98 5.82
CA ASP A 98 -0.94 12.35 5.60
C ASP A 98 -0.39 12.99 4.32
N ASP A 99 0.72 12.46 3.79
CA ASP A 99 1.34 12.97 2.58
C ASP A 99 0.97 12.19 1.30
N LEU A 100 0.12 11.16 1.43
CA LEU A 100 -0.21 10.23 0.35
C LEU A 100 -0.89 10.96 -0.82
N VAL A 101 -0.32 10.83 -2.03
CA VAL A 101 -0.82 11.52 -3.24
C VAL A 101 -1.15 10.58 -4.39
N CYS A 102 -0.76 9.32 -4.31
CA CYS A 102 -1.05 8.36 -5.38
C CYS A 102 -1.34 6.99 -4.80
N VAL A 103 -2.51 6.45 -5.13
CA VAL A 103 -2.96 5.16 -4.60
C VAL A 103 -3.52 4.31 -5.75
N ASP A 104 -3.05 3.07 -5.87
CA ASP A 104 -3.68 2.09 -6.75
C ASP A 104 -4.03 0.85 -5.95
N ILE A 105 -5.32 0.60 -5.78
CA ILE A 105 -5.87 -0.56 -5.08
C ILE A 105 -6.72 -1.44 -6.00
N GLY A 106 -6.58 -1.26 -7.32
CA GLY A 106 -7.36 -2.01 -8.30
C GLY A 106 -7.16 -3.52 -8.21
N GLY A 107 -8.13 -4.29 -8.69
CA GLY A 107 -7.99 -5.74 -8.74
C GLY A 107 -7.88 -6.42 -7.39
N ASN A 108 -8.59 -5.92 -6.39
CA ASN A 108 -8.65 -6.49 -5.04
C ASN A 108 -10.06 -7.03 -4.75
N GLY A 109 -10.41 -7.19 -3.49
CA GLY A 109 -11.70 -7.72 -3.04
C GLY A 109 -12.57 -6.72 -2.28
N PHE A 110 -12.37 -5.42 -2.50
CA PHE A 110 -13.13 -4.40 -1.76
C PHE A 110 -14.60 -4.42 -2.16
N GLU A 111 -15.46 -4.37 -1.16
CA GLU A 111 -16.88 -4.08 -1.33
C GLU A 111 -17.10 -2.56 -1.22
N ALA A 112 -18.26 -2.08 -1.66
CA ALA A 112 -18.56 -0.64 -1.72
C ALA A 112 -18.38 0.05 -0.36
N GLU A 113 -18.82 -0.61 0.73
CA GLU A 113 -18.70 -0.02 2.07
C GLU A 113 -17.22 0.09 2.51
N ALA A 114 -16.40 -0.91 2.19
CA ALA A 114 -14.97 -0.87 2.49
C ALA A 114 -14.26 0.24 1.69
N LEU A 115 -14.67 0.44 0.43
CA LEU A 115 -14.17 1.57 -0.38
C LEU A 115 -14.57 2.90 0.25
N ASN A 116 -15.82 3.05 0.71
CA ASN A 116 -16.28 4.27 1.37
C ASN A 116 -15.46 4.58 2.64
N GLN A 117 -15.16 3.54 3.43
CA GLN A 117 -14.33 3.67 4.64
C GLN A 117 -12.90 4.09 4.27
N LEU A 118 -12.34 3.48 3.24
CA LEU A 118 -11.01 3.85 2.74
C LEU A 118 -11.00 5.31 2.29
N PHE A 119 -11.97 5.73 1.46
CA PHE A 119 -12.07 7.11 0.96
C PHE A 119 -12.16 8.11 2.14
N SER A 120 -12.89 7.73 3.19
CA SER A 120 -13.01 8.56 4.39
C SER A 120 -11.68 8.68 5.14
N SER A 121 -10.79 7.68 5.06
CA SER A 121 -9.50 7.69 5.75
C SER A 121 -8.40 8.43 4.98
N LEU A 122 -8.59 8.70 3.66
CA LEU A 122 -7.60 9.39 2.84
C LEU A 122 -7.39 10.84 3.32
N PRO A 123 -6.17 11.38 3.18
CA PRO A 123 -5.93 12.79 3.49
C PRO A 123 -6.73 13.72 2.56
N ALA A 124 -7.00 14.93 3.04
CA ALA A 124 -7.70 15.95 2.28
C ALA A 124 -6.69 17.02 1.82
N PHE A 125 -6.83 17.46 0.58
CA PHE A 125 -5.92 18.44 0.01
C PHE A 125 -6.67 19.72 -0.37
N THR A 126 -6.04 20.84 -0.08
CA THR A 126 -6.47 22.15 -0.55
C THR A 126 -5.94 22.39 -1.97
N GLU A 127 -6.30 23.51 -2.57
CA GLU A 127 -5.92 23.88 -3.93
C GLU A 127 -4.40 23.76 -4.17
N GLY A 128 -4.06 23.21 -5.34
CA GLY A 128 -2.68 23.15 -5.82
C GLY A 128 -1.96 21.82 -5.64
N ARG A 129 -2.52 20.89 -4.86
CA ARG A 129 -1.94 19.54 -4.75
C ARG A 129 -2.81 18.53 -5.49
N GLU A 130 -2.21 17.77 -6.38
CA GLU A 130 -2.93 16.73 -7.14
C GLU A 130 -2.73 15.37 -6.49
N ALA A 131 -3.84 14.73 -6.15
CA ALA A 131 -3.83 13.37 -5.63
C ALA A 131 -4.70 12.48 -6.52
N THR A 132 -4.22 11.27 -6.79
CA THR A 132 -4.88 10.34 -7.71
C THR A 132 -5.12 8.98 -7.06
N ILE A 133 -6.25 8.37 -7.44
CA ILE A 133 -6.58 7.02 -6.97
C ILE A 133 -7.12 6.19 -8.14
N ARG A 134 -6.67 4.92 -8.18
CA ARG A 134 -7.24 3.87 -9.04
C ARG A 134 -7.78 2.76 -8.15
N PHE A 135 -9.02 2.33 -8.40
CA PHE A 135 -9.67 1.37 -7.49
C PHE A 135 -10.68 0.42 -8.17
N GLU A 136 -10.57 0.19 -9.47
CA GLU A 136 -11.45 -0.75 -10.16
C GLU A 136 -11.42 -2.13 -9.50
N GLN A 137 -12.58 -2.69 -9.19
CA GLN A 137 -12.69 -3.98 -8.49
C GLN A 137 -13.28 -5.04 -9.42
N PRO A 138 -12.79 -6.31 -9.32
CA PRO A 138 -13.32 -7.39 -10.16
C PRO A 138 -14.82 -7.65 -9.96
N ASN A 139 -15.35 -7.32 -8.79
CA ASN A 139 -16.77 -7.51 -8.44
C ASN A 139 -17.64 -6.31 -8.84
N GLY A 140 -17.06 -5.23 -9.39
CA GLY A 140 -17.77 -4.03 -9.80
C GLY A 140 -18.32 -3.20 -8.65
N SER A 141 -17.82 -3.40 -7.44
CA SER A 141 -18.30 -2.69 -6.23
C SER A 141 -18.02 -1.19 -6.29
N GLU A 142 -17.02 -0.75 -7.06
CA GLU A 142 -16.69 0.67 -7.25
C GLU A 142 -17.87 1.47 -7.82
N ARG A 143 -18.79 0.81 -8.53
CA ARG A 143 -19.98 1.45 -9.10
C ARG A 143 -21.00 1.86 -8.05
N LYS A 144 -20.87 1.35 -6.83
CA LYS A 144 -21.81 1.58 -5.72
C LYS A 144 -21.19 2.45 -4.62
N CYS A 145 -19.94 2.88 -4.78
CA CYS A 145 -19.26 3.66 -3.75
C CYS A 145 -19.60 5.15 -3.85
N ARG A 146 -19.29 5.87 -2.78
CA ARG A 146 -19.65 7.27 -2.62
C ARG A 146 -18.51 8.16 -3.12
N MET A 147 -18.55 8.47 -4.42
CA MET A 147 -17.52 9.27 -5.10
C MET A 147 -17.34 10.67 -4.49
N GLU A 148 -18.41 11.22 -3.91
CA GLU A 148 -18.35 12.51 -3.26
C GLU A 148 -17.33 12.56 -2.11
N LEU A 149 -17.01 11.41 -1.51
CA LEU A 149 -16.00 11.34 -0.45
C LEU A 149 -14.60 11.65 -1.00
N LEU A 150 -14.30 11.17 -2.22
CA LEU A 150 -13.03 11.45 -2.90
C LEU A 150 -12.95 12.91 -3.35
N HIS A 151 -14.00 13.37 -4.04
CA HIS A 151 -14.03 14.72 -4.59
C HIS A 151 -13.91 15.79 -3.50
N ALA A 152 -14.59 15.59 -2.36
CA ALA A 152 -14.54 16.50 -1.22
C ALA A 152 -13.13 16.64 -0.64
N LYS A 153 -12.27 15.66 -0.89
CA LYS A 153 -10.89 15.64 -0.38
C LYS A 153 -9.85 15.99 -1.44
N GLY A 154 -10.28 16.34 -2.66
CA GLY A 154 -9.38 16.74 -3.74
C GLY A 154 -8.75 15.58 -4.52
N TRP A 155 -9.27 14.36 -4.38
CA TRP A 155 -8.75 13.19 -5.10
C TRP A 155 -9.37 13.06 -6.48
N LYS A 156 -8.53 12.73 -7.47
CA LYS A 156 -8.94 12.45 -8.86
C LYS A 156 -8.88 10.95 -9.12
N VAL A 157 -9.91 10.43 -9.76
CA VAL A 157 -9.93 9.02 -10.19
C VAL A 157 -9.25 8.92 -11.56
N VAL A 158 -8.34 7.95 -11.74
CA VAL A 158 -7.58 7.76 -12.97
C VAL A 158 -7.66 6.30 -13.45
#